data_0c4c12191a99d7b3f04c8985584ea06b
#
_entry.id   0c4c12191a99d7b3f04c8985584ea06b
#
_cell.length_a   1.000
_cell.length_b   1.000
_cell.length_c   1.000
_cell.angle_alpha   90.00
_cell.angle_beta   90.00
_cell.angle_gamma   90.00
#
_symmetry.space_group_name_H-M   'P 1'
#
loop_
_entity.id
_entity.type
_entity.pdbx_description
1 polymer ?
#
loop_
_entity_poly.entity_id
_entity_poly.type
_entity_poly.pdbx_seq_one_letter_code
_entity_poly.pdbx_strand_id
1 'polypeptide(L)'
;MKSLTTYITEKMVYTKATTSKYNYFPQSKRELKQIINSKIEKEGNEVDLNDIDTSKITDMSTLFFGMRNFNGDISGWDVSNVKDMGSMFNECEKFNCDISNWDTSSLENLESTFNGCVIFNQSLNNWNVSKVTNMRGIFSQCRVFNQPLDKWNVSKVNNMNYMFDGCYEFNQPLNDWNVSNVENMDLMFLNCHEFNQPLDKCNVSKCKRTGEMFRRCKKFNQDISNWDISNVKYKDYMFDECSIKEEYKPNF
;
A
#
# COMPACT_ATOMS: atom_id res chain seq x y z
N MET A 1 -28.31 -28.64 15.48
CA MET A 1 -26.86 -28.41 15.64
C MET A 1 -26.60 -26.92 15.39
N LYS A 2 -26.03 -26.21 16.38
CA LYS A 2 -25.62 -24.80 16.16
C LYS A 2 -24.49 -24.79 15.10
N SER A 3 -24.48 -23.83 14.19
CA SER A 3 -23.44 -23.74 13.21
C SER A 3 -22.07 -23.53 13.87
N LEU A 4 -20.99 -23.97 13.24
CA LEU A 4 -19.62 -23.74 13.73
C LEU A 4 -19.36 -22.24 13.99
N THR A 5 -19.94 -21.38 13.18
CA THR A 5 -19.92 -19.92 13.31
C THR A 5 -20.57 -19.45 14.60
N THR A 6 -21.77 -19.99 14.95
CA THR A 6 -22.47 -19.67 16.20
C THR A 6 -21.67 -20.13 17.43
N TYR A 7 -21.06 -21.32 17.37
CA TYR A 7 -20.22 -21.84 18.45
C TYR A 7 -18.94 -21.00 18.67
N ILE A 8 -18.29 -20.57 17.59
CA ILE A 8 -17.11 -19.72 17.65
C ILE A 8 -17.48 -18.35 18.24
N THR A 9 -18.56 -17.74 17.79
CA THR A 9 -19.03 -16.44 18.28
C THR A 9 -19.37 -16.53 19.78
N GLU A 10 -20.09 -17.56 20.22
CA GLU A 10 -20.44 -17.77 21.63
C GLU A 10 -19.20 -18.02 22.51
N LYS A 11 -18.18 -18.76 22.02
CA LYS A 11 -16.99 -19.07 22.81
C LYS A 11 -16.06 -17.87 22.94
N MET A 12 -16.07 -16.92 21.97
CA MET A 12 -15.30 -15.69 22.01
C MET A 12 -15.91 -14.60 22.90
N VAL A 13 -17.21 -14.64 23.14
CA VAL A 13 -17.95 -13.73 24.06
C VAL A 13 -17.74 -14.07 25.53
N TYR A 14 -17.28 -15.29 25.86
CA TYR A 14 -17.20 -15.77 27.24
C TYR A 14 -15.82 -15.61 27.88
N THR A 15 -15.32 -14.35 28.04
CA THR A 15 -14.45 -14.02 29.18
C THR A 15 -14.40 -12.51 29.44
N LYS A 16 -15.06 -12.14 30.48
CA LYS A 16 -15.05 -10.91 31.28
C LYS A 16 -16.17 -9.91 31.04
N ALA A 17 -17.08 -9.94 31.96
CA ALA A 17 -17.81 -8.77 32.41
C ALA A 17 -16.83 -7.67 32.85
N THR A 18 -17.18 -6.42 32.50
CA THR A 18 -16.69 -5.13 32.98
C THR A 18 -15.55 -4.48 32.21
N THR A 19 -15.89 -3.39 31.48
CA THR A 19 -15.04 -2.27 31.02
C THR A 19 -14.15 -2.46 29.77
N SER A 20 -14.16 -3.58 29.07
CA SER A 20 -13.46 -3.67 27.79
C SER A 20 -14.25 -2.94 26.69
N LYS A 21 -13.58 -2.05 25.94
CA LYS A 21 -14.16 -1.46 24.73
C LYS A 21 -14.37 -2.49 23.61
N TYR A 22 -13.82 -3.71 23.78
CA TYR A 22 -13.84 -4.77 22.78
C TYR A 22 -14.84 -5.86 23.14
N ASN A 23 -15.52 -6.38 22.10
CA ASN A 23 -16.44 -7.51 22.18
C ASN A 23 -15.80 -8.81 21.67
N TYR A 24 -14.75 -8.71 20.83
CA TYR A 24 -14.10 -9.85 20.17
C TYR A 24 -12.59 -9.82 20.42
N PHE A 25 -12.01 -11.01 20.67
CA PHE A 25 -10.59 -11.17 21.06
C PHE A 25 -9.92 -12.28 20.23
N PRO A 26 -9.76 -12.11 18.89
CA PRO A 26 -9.15 -13.13 18.05
C PRO A 26 -7.70 -13.38 18.45
N GLN A 27 -7.30 -14.65 18.46
CA GLN A 27 -5.93 -15.06 18.77
C GLN A 27 -5.13 -15.39 17.50
N SER A 28 -5.76 -15.31 16.33
CA SER A 28 -5.16 -15.62 15.03
C SER A 28 -5.85 -14.86 13.93
N LYS A 29 -5.14 -14.68 12.80
CA LYS A 29 -5.70 -14.14 11.55
C LYS A 29 -6.95 -14.88 11.10
N ARG A 30 -6.97 -16.21 11.23
CA ARG A 30 -8.12 -17.03 10.86
C ARG A 30 -9.38 -16.66 11.67
N GLU A 31 -9.22 -16.52 12.98
CA GLU A 31 -10.32 -16.10 13.85
C GLU A 31 -10.77 -14.67 13.53
N LEU A 32 -9.82 -13.74 13.36
CA LEU A 32 -10.11 -12.36 12.95
C LEU A 32 -10.92 -12.34 11.64
N LYS A 33 -10.50 -13.09 10.61
CA LYS A 33 -11.22 -13.17 9.32
C LYS A 33 -12.63 -13.71 9.47
N GLN A 34 -12.84 -14.70 10.34
CA GLN A 34 -14.18 -15.26 10.61
C GLN A 34 -15.11 -14.25 11.27
N ILE A 35 -14.60 -13.49 12.25
CA ILE A 35 -15.37 -12.42 12.92
C ILE A 35 -15.74 -11.34 11.90
N ILE A 36 -14.77 -10.85 11.10
CA ILE A 36 -15.01 -9.85 10.06
C ILE A 36 -16.09 -10.30 9.09
N ASN A 37 -15.97 -11.52 8.53
CA ASN A 37 -16.95 -12.05 7.58
C ASN A 37 -18.35 -12.09 8.18
N SER A 38 -18.47 -12.59 9.42
CA SER A 38 -19.76 -12.66 10.13
C SER A 38 -20.38 -11.29 10.39
N LYS A 39 -19.54 -10.29 10.74
CA LYS A 39 -20.02 -8.91 10.95
C LYS A 39 -20.44 -8.27 9.63
N ILE A 40 -19.66 -8.43 8.55
CA ILE A 40 -20.00 -7.91 7.22
C ILE A 40 -21.30 -8.56 6.70
N GLU A 41 -21.48 -9.87 6.88
CA GLU A 41 -22.69 -10.59 6.47
C GLU A 41 -23.93 -10.03 7.20
N LYS A 42 -23.80 -9.67 8.46
CA LYS A 42 -24.89 -9.21 9.31
C LYS A 42 -25.18 -7.71 9.17
N GLU A 43 -24.14 -6.89 9.06
CA GLU A 43 -24.21 -5.42 9.21
C GLU A 43 -23.84 -4.67 7.91
N GLY A 44 -23.31 -5.38 6.90
CA GLY A 44 -22.92 -4.80 5.61
C GLY A 44 -21.46 -4.33 5.54
N ASN A 45 -21.09 -3.76 4.39
CA ASN A 45 -19.70 -3.44 4.07
C ASN A 45 -19.17 -2.16 4.76
N GLU A 46 -20.04 -1.34 5.35
CA GLU A 46 -19.70 -0.12 6.12
C GLU A 46 -19.64 -0.38 7.63
N VAL A 47 -19.57 -1.63 8.03
CA VAL A 47 -19.62 -2.08 9.44
C VAL A 47 -18.49 -1.47 10.28
N ASP A 48 -18.81 -1.10 11.52
CA ASP A 48 -17.79 -0.75 12.53
C ASP A 48 -17.17 -2.03 13.10
N LEU A 49 -15.84 -2.13 12.93
CA LEU A 49 -15.03 -3.27 13.39
C LEU A 49 -14.12 -2.90 14.58
N ASN A 50 -14.26 -1.70 15.15
CA ASN A 50 -13.42 -1.21 16.24
C ASN A 50 -13.70 -1.87 17.59
N ASP A 51 -14.72 -2.72 17.67
CA ASP A 51 -15.01 -3.57 18.84
C ASP A 51 -14.21 -4.88 18.84
N ILE A 52 -13.26 -5.05 17.90
CA ILE A 52 -12.36 -6.20 17.80
C ILE A 52 -10.98 -5.82 18.37
N ASP A 53 -10.48 -6.57 19.35
CA ASP A 53 -9.12 -6.45 19.87
C ASP A 53 -8.13 -7.11 18.88
N THR A 54 -7.38 -6.30 18.13
CA THR A 54 -6.40 -6.77 17.14
C THR A 54 -4.98 -6.85 17.68
N SER A 55 -4.74 -6.49 18.94
CA SER A 55 -3.42 -6.36 19.56
C SER A 55 -2.53 -7.60 19.49
N LYS A 56 -3.12 -8.80 19.34
CA LYS A 56 -2.37 -10.06 19.22
C LYS A 56 -2.08 -10.50 17.79
N ILE A 57 -2.59 -9.77 16.81
CA ILE A 57 -2.45 -10.14 15.41
C ILE A 57 -1.13 -9.59 14.84
N THR A 58 -0.33 -10.47 14.26
CA THR A 58 0.95 -10.11 13.66
C THR A 58 0.95 -10.23 12.13
N ASP A 59 -0.04 -10.92 11.56
CA ASP A 59 -0.25 -11.12 10.13
C ASP A 59 -1.69 -10.72 9.77
N MET A 60 -1.82 -9.66 8.96
CA MET A 60 -3.09 -9.20 8.38
C MET A 60 -3.09 -9.33 6.86
N SER A 61 -2.15 -10.08 6.28
CA SER A 61 -2.08 -10.25 4.83
C SER A 61 -3.38 -10.83 4.29
N THR A 62 -3.83 -10.34 3.14
CA THR A 62 -5.06 -10.77 2.43
C THR A 62 -6.37 -10.70 3.24
N LEU A 63 -6.39 -9.96 4.37
CA LEU A 63 -7.52 -9.98 5.31
C LEU A 63 -8.84 -9.54 4.66
N PHE A 64 -8.81 -8.54 3.77
CA PHE A 64 -9.97 -8.04 3.02
C PHE A 64 -9.85 -8.28 1.50
N PHE A 65 -8.87 -9.09 1.06
CA PHE A 65 -8.60 -9.33 -0.35
C PHE A 65 -9.89 -9.64 -1.15
N GLY A 66 -10.11 -8.88 -2.24
CA GLY A 66 -11.24 -9.04 -3.15
C GLY A 66 -12.60 -8.57 -2.60
N MET A 67 -12.64 -7.98 -1.40
CA MET A 67 -13.87 -7.42 -0.84
C MET A 67 -14.15 -6.04 -1.45
N ARG A 68 -14.56 -6.01 -2.73
CA ARG A 68 -14.67 -4.80 -3.55
C ARG A 68 -15.49 -3.68 -2.93
N ASN A 69 -16.53 -4.01 -2.18
CA ASN A 69 -17.44 -3.03 -1.58
C ASN A 69 -17.10 -2.68 -0.12
N PHE A 70 -16.07 -3.30 0.47
CA PHE A 70 -15.71 -3.05 1.86
C PHE A 70 -15.19 -1.62 2.06
N ASN A 71 -15.80 -0.90 3.01
CA ASN A 71 -15.35 0.38 3.52
C ASN A 71 -15.70 0.54 5.01
N GLY A 72 -15.62 -0.56 5.77
CA GLY A 72 -15.90 -0.57 7.20
C GLY A 72 -14.88 0.21 8.01
N ASP A 73 -15.31 0.68 9.18
CA ASP A 73 -14.45 1.43 10.09
C ASP A 73 -13.53 0.50 10.88
N ILE A 74 -12.22 0.68 10.64
CA ILE A 74 -11.11 -0.03 11.29
C ILE A 74 -10.08 0.96 11.84
N SER A 75 -10.43 2.23 11.94
CA SER A 75 -9.52 3.32 12.34
C SER A 75 -8.92 3.13 13.73
N GLY A 76 -9.65 2.47 14.62
CA GLY A 76 -9.24 2.19 15.99
C GLY A 76 -8.49 0.87 16.22
N TRP A 77 -8.12 0.15 15.16
CA TRP A 77 -7.38 -1.10 15.30
C TRP A 77 -5.96 -0.87 15.84
N ASP A 78 -5.55 -1.72 16.78
CA ASP A 78 -4.16 -1.82 17.19
C ASP A 78 -3.40 -2.71 16.21
N VAL A 79 -2.52 -2.10 15.41
CA VAL A 79 -1.67 -2.78 14.43
C VAL A 79 -0.19 -2.75 14.81
N SER A 80 0.14 -2.32 16.04
CA SER A 80 1.51 -2.13 16.50
C SER A 80 2.38 -3.40 16.45
N ASN A 81 1.75 -4.57 16.51
CA ASN A 81 2.42 -5.87 16.40
C ASN A 81 2.37 -6.47 14.98
N VAL A 82 1.71 -5.81 14.03
CA VAL A 82 1.53 -6.34 12.67
C VAL A 82 2.82 -6.17 11.87
N LYS A 83 3.29 -7.28 11.32
CA LYS A 83 4.49 -7.35 10.46
C LYS A 83 4.13 -7.46 8.98
N ASP A 84 3.03 -8.10 8.67
CA ASP A 84 2.60 -8.41 7.31
C ASP A 84 1.21 -7.85 7.01
N MET A 85 1.14 -6.92 6.03
CA MET A 85 -0.09 -6.40 5.45
C MET A 85 -0.17 -6.69 3.93
N GLY A 86 0.61 -7.64 3.43
CA GLY A 86 0.65 -7.96 2.00
C GLY A 86 -0.74 -8.26 1.46
N SER A 87 -1.14 -7.55 0.41
CA SER A 87 -2.46 -7.66 -0.23
C SER A 87 -3.67 -7.51 0.71
N MET A 88 -3.51 -6.83 1.87
CA MET A 88 -4.58 -6.73 2.88
C MET A 88 -5.88 -6.17 2.30
N PHE A 89 -5.79 -5.12 1.49
CA PHE A 89 -6.93 -4.45 0.85
C PHE A 89 -6.92 -4.60 -0.68
N ASN A 90 -6.15 -5.54 -1.21
CA ASN A 90 -6.06 -5.73 -2.66
C ASN A 90 -7.46 -5.99 -3.24
N GLU A 91 -7.83 -5.23 -4.29
CA GLU A 91 -9.15 -5.18 -4.93
C GLU A 91 -10.32 -4.72 -4.01
N CYS A 92 -10.04 -3.99 -2.91
CA CYS A 92 -11.06 -3.31 -2.15
C CYS A 92 -11.41 -1.96 -2.80
N GLU A 93 -12.17 -1.97 -3.90
CA GLU A 93 -12.40 -0.81 -4.78
C GLU A 93 -13.02 0.39 -4.04
N LYS A 94 -13.80 0.16 -2.96
CA LYS A 94 -14.50 1.17 -2.17
C LYS A 94 -13.79 1.55 -0.88
N PHE A 95 -12.66 0.91 -0.56
CA PHE A 95 -11.96 1.18 0.69
C PHE A 95 -11.36 2.59 0.71
N ASN A 96 -11.75 3.37 1.70
CA ASN A 96 -11.20 4.71 1.95
C ASN A 96 -11.32 5.11 3.44
N CYS A 97 -11.28 4.15 4.38
CA CYS A 97 -11.26 4.40 5.82
C CYS A 97 -9.97 5.13 6.22
N ASP A 98 -10.08 6.08 7.16
CA ASP A 98 -8.91 6.77 7.73
C ASP A 98 -8.13 5.83 8.66
N ILE A 99 -6.94 5.49 8.22
CA ILE A 99 -5.97 4.63 8.91
C ILE A 99 -4.65 5.36 9.20
N SER A 100 -4.67 6.68 9.14
CA SER A 100 -3.48 7.55 9.30
C SER A 100 -2.82 7.45 10.67
N ASN A 101 -3.59 7.04 11.70
CA ASN A 101 -3.14 6.93 13.09
C ASN A 101 -2.60 5.54 13.46
N TRP A 102 -2.54 4.60 12.53
CA TRP A 102 -2.01 3.27 12.80
C TRP A 102 -0.52 3.32 13.17
N ASP A 103 -0.13 2.66 14.25
CA ASP A 103 1.28 2.43 14.58
C ASP A 103 1.83 1.28 13.74
N THR A 104 2.59 1.61 12.70
CA THR A 104 3.19 0.66 11.76
C THR A 104 4.66 0.35 12.06
N SER A 105 5.12 0.59 13.29
CA SER A 105 6.54 0.46 13.68
C SER A 105 7.10 -0.96 13.57
N SER A 106 6.22 -1.99 13.54
CA SER A 106 6.61 -3.39 13.36
C SER A 106 6.53 -3.88 11.91
N LEU A 107 6.04 -3.05 10.97
CA LEU A 107 5.69 -3.48 9.63
C LEU A 107 6.91 -3.80 8.77
N GLU A 108 6.89 -4.98 8.15
CA GLU A 108 7.97 -5.53 7.30
C GLU A 108 7.53 -5.76 5.85
N ASN A 109 6.23 -6.03 5.60
CA ASN A 109 5.68 -6.32 4.28
C ASN A 109 4.45 -5.46 3.95
N LEU A 110 4.51 -4.76 2.78
CA LEU A 110 3.44 -3.94 2.21
C LEU A 110 3.12 -4.30 0.75
N GLU A 111 3.60 -5.45 0.25
CA GLU A 111 3.39 -5.81 -1.15
C GLU A 111 1.90 -5.79 -1.50
N SER A 112 1.53 -5.02 -2.53
CA SER A 112 0.17 -4.94 -3.08
C SER A 112 -0.93 -4.58 -2.06
N THR A 113 -0.59 -3.93 -0.94
CA THR A 113 -1.53 -3.72 0.18
C THR A 113 -2.79 -2.99 -0.26
N PHE A 114 -2.67 -1.94 -1.07
CA PHE A 114 -3.80 -1.15 -1.59
C PHE A 114 -4.04 -1.34 -3.08
N ASN A 115 -3.44 -2.36 -3.71
CA ASN A 115 -3.63 -2.59 -5.14
C ASN A 115 -5.13 -2.68 -5.48
N GLY A 116 -5.60 -1.88 -6.45
CA GLY A 116 -7.01 -1.86 -6.83
C GLY A 116 -7.96 -1.15 -5.86
N CYS A 117 -7.45 -0.44 -4.85
CA CYS A 117 -8.26 0.46 -4.02
C CYS A 117 -8.54 1.76 -4.78
N VAL A 118 -9.50 1.72 -5.70
CA VAL A 118 -9.72 2.73 -6.75
C VAL A 118 -9.94 4.14 -6.20
N ILE A 119 -10.63 4.25 -5.05
CA ILE A 119 -10.99 5.53 -4.43
C ILE A 119 -10.16 5.86 -3.19
N PHE A 120 -9.14 5.04 -2.86
CA PHE A 120 -8.31 5.27 -1.68
C PHE A 120 -7.48 6.54 -1.82
N ASN A 121 -7.65 7.48 -0.88
CA ASN A 121 -6.89 8.71 -0.83
C ASN A 121 -6.67 9.21 0.62
N GLN A 122 -6.46 8.30 1.57
CA GLN A 122 -6.17 8.67 2.96
C GLN A 122 -4.67 8.88 3.18
N SER A 123 -4.34 9.76 4.13
CA SER A 123 -2.94 10.06 4.46
C SER A 123 -2.26 8.87 5.13
N LEU A 124 -1.10 8.51 4.61
CA LEU A 124 -0.22 7.48 5.18
C LEU A 124 1.15 8.06 5.55
N ASN A 125 1.29 9.39 5.54
CA ASN A 125 2.58 10.04 5.67
C ASN A 125 3.26 9.79 7.04
N ASN A 126 2.49 9.43 8.07
CA ASN A 126 3.02 9.11 9.39
C ASN A 126 3.35 7.61 9.59
N TRP A 127 3.05 6.77 8.60
CA TRP A 127 3.40 5.36 8.70
C TRP A 127 4.91 5.15 8.74
N ASN A 128 5.36 4.32 9.67
CA ASN A 128 6.76 3.91 9.74
C ASN A 128 6.99 2.72 8.80
N VAL A 129 7.64 2.97 7.67
CA VAL A 129 7.98 1.95 6.66
C VAL A 129 9.46 1.58 6.65
N SER A 130 10.22 1.99 7.66
CA SER A 130 11.69 1.88 7.70
C SER A 130 12.23 0.43 7.74
N LYS A 131 11.37 -0.56 7.96
CA LYS A 131 11.72 -1.99 7.92
C LYS A 131 11.31 -2.66 6.61
N VAL A 132 10.49 -2.00 5.79
CA VAL A 132 9.96 -2.56 4.54
C VAL A 132 11.05 -2.64 3.49
N THR A 133 11.15 -3.79 2.82
CA THR A 133 12.13 -4.04 1.74
C THR A 133 11.47 -4.18 0.37
N ASN A 134 10.19 -4.55 0.31
CA ASN A 134 9.43 -4.73 -0.91
C ASN A 134 8.14 -3.87 -0.88
N MET A 135 8.05 -2.92 -1.83
CA MET A 135 6.87 -2.04 -2.01
C MET A 135 6.19 -2.30 -3.36
N ARG A 136 6.36 -3.51 -3.93
CA ARG A 136 5.75 -3.86 -5.20
C ARG A 136 4.24 -3.64 -5.16
N GLY A 137 3.74 -2.84 -6.12
CA GLY A 137 2.33 -2.62 -6.36
C GLY A 137 1.51 -2.05 -5.21
N ILE A 138 2.15 -1.43 -4.18
CA ILE A 138 1.44 -0.99 -2.97
C ILE A 138 0.23 -0.10 -3.29
N PHE A 139 0.33 0.81 -4.27
CA PHE A 139 -0.76 1.70 -4.71
C PHE A 139 -1.20 1.44 -6.15
N SER A 140 -0.80 0.31 -6.76
CA SER A 140 -1.19 0.03 -8.14
C SER A 140 -2.73 0.13 -8.27
N GLN A 141 -3.20 0.85 -9.32
CA GLN A 141 -4.61 1.12 -9.59
C GLN A 141 -5.37 1.93 -8.52
N CYS A 142 -4.66 2.61 -7.60
CA CYS A 142 -5.26 3.62 -6.71
C CYS A 142 -5.44 4.93 -7.48
N ARG A 143 -6.48 5.02 -8.31
CA ARG A 143 -6.63 6.03 -9.37
C ARG A 143 -6.60 7.47 -8.87
N VAL A 144 -7.15 7.73 -7.68
CA VAL A 144 -7.26 9.07 -7.10
C VAL A 144 -6.23 9.34 -5.99
N PHE A 145 -5.34 8.37 -5.72
CA PHE A 145 -4.35 8.54 -4.66
C PHE A 145 -3.39 9.68 -4.99
N ASN A 146 -3.35 10.69 -4.13
CA ASN A 146 -2.47 11.84 -4.25
C ASN A 146 -2.06 12.42 -2.88
N GLN A 147 -1.77 11.56 -1.91
CA GLN A 147 -1.34 11.99 -0.58
C GLN A 147 0.19 12.05 -0.48
N PRO A 148 0.74 12.97 0.32
CA PRO A 148 2.18 13.08 0.53
C PRO A 148 2.75 11.82 1.20
N LEU A 149 3.98 11.48 0.81
CA LEU A 149 4.76 10.35 1.32
C LEU A 149 6.20 10.78 1.65
N ASP A 150 6.44 12.08 1.80
CA ASP A 150 7.76 12.68 2.01
C ASP A 150 8.45 12.23 3.30
N LYS A 151 7.68 11.80 4.31
CA LYS A 151 8.23 11.27 5.58
C LYS A 151 8.63 9.79 5.52
N TRP A 152 8.33 9.09 4.44
CA TRP A 152 8.64 7.67 4.34
C TRP A 152 10.15 7.41 4.21
N ASN A 153 10.70 6.63 5.13
CA ASN A 153 12.08 6.14 5.01
C ASN A 153 12.10 4.86 4.16
N VAL A 154 12.39 5.02 2.87
CA VAL A 154 12.45 3.92 1.89
C VAL A 154 13.85 3.37 1.68
N SER A 155 14.83 3.71 2.52
CA SER A 155 16.25 3.39 2.34
C SER A 155 16.57 1.89 2.32
N LYS A 156 15.67 1.02 2.82
CA LYS A 156 15.81 -0.44 2.75
C LYS A 156 15.08 -1.08 1.59
N VAL A 157 14.29 -0.32 0.84
CA VAL A 157 13.49 -0.86 -0.26
C VAL A 157 14.38 -1.24 -1.43
N ASN A 158 14.21 -2.45 -1.95
CA ASN A 158 14.91 -2.95 -3.13
C ASN A 158 13.98 -3.16 -4.34
N ASN A 159 12.67 -3.18 -4.13
CA ASN A 159 11.68 -3.39 -5.18
C ASN A 159 10.52 -2.40 -5.08
N MET A 160 10.35 -1.56 -6.11
CA MET A 160 9.26 -0.59 -6.28
C MET A 160 8.46 -0.84 -7.58
N ASN A 161 8.54 -2.06 -8.12
CA ASN A 161 7.83 -2.44 -9.33
C ASN A 161 6.31 -2.21 -9.18
N TYR A 162 5.67 -1.56 -10.16
CA TYR A 162 4.24 -1.19 -10.16
C TYR A 162 3.78 -0.28 -9.02
N MET A 163 4.67 0.36 -8.24
CA MET A 163 4.31 1.03 -6.99
C MET A 163 3.14 2.02 -7.14
N PHE A 164 3.15 2.82 -8.19
CA PHE A 164 2.11 3.82 -8.51
C PHE A 164 1.44 3.56 -9.87
N ASP A 165 1.56 2.36 -10.45
CA ASP A 165 0.91 2.06 -11.72
C ASP A 165 -0.59 2.38 -11.67
N GLY A 166 -1.08 3.20 -12.62
CA GLY A 166 -2.49 3.60 -12.67
C GLY A 166 -2.94 4.58 -11.57
N CYS A 167 -2.01 5.20 -10.83
CA CYS A 167 -2.31 6.32 -9.95
C CYS A 167 -2.43 7.60 -10.78
N TYR A 168 -3.57 7.78 -11.43
CA TYR A 168 -3.76 8.83 -12.46
C TYR A 168 -3.51 10.25 -11.94
N GLU A 169 -3.87 10.51 -10.67
CA GLU A 169 -3.78 11.84 -10.05
C GLU A 169 -2.51 12.05 -9.22
N PHE A 170 -1.67 11.03 -9.07
CA PHE A 170 -0.50 11.12 -8.20
C PHE A 170 0.51 12.13 -8.74
N ASN A 171 0.82 13.15 -7.90
CA ASN A 171 1.80 14.19 -8.21
C ASN A 171 2.48 14.74 -6.94
N GLN A 172 2.88 13.85 -6.00
CA GLN A 172 3.53 14.27 -4.77
C GLN A 172 5.07 14.17 -4.89
N PRO A 173 5.81 15.05 -4.19
CA PRO A 173 7.27 15.05 -4.25
C PRO A 173 7.88 13.79 -3.65
N LEU A 174 8.86 13.21 -4.37
CA LEU A 174 9.60 12.00 -3.97
C LEU A 174 11.12 12.21 -4.06
N ASN A 175 11.59 13.42 -4.40
CA ASN A 175 12.98 13.69 -4.74
C ASN A 175 13.96 13.50 -3.56
N ASP A 176 13.47 13.53 -2.32
CA ASP A 176 14.28 13.32 -1.14
C ASP A 176 14.28 11.85 -0.65
N TRP A 177 13.61 10.95 -1.38
CA TRP A 177 13.67 9.52 -1.08
C TRP A 177 15.06 8.93 -1.36
N ASN A 178 15.60 8.21 -0.39
CA ASN A 178 16.82 7.43 -0.62
C ASN A 178 16.48 6.11 -1.32
N VAL A 179 16.55 6.11 -2.65
CA VAL A 179 16.28 4.95 -3.51
C VAL A 179 17.55 4.19 -3.92
N SER A 180 18.69 4.46 -3.29
CA SER A 180 20.00 3.92 -3.66
C SER A 180 20.12 2.39 -3.53
N ASN A 181 19.18 1.72 -2.91
CA ASN A 181 19.11 0.26 -2.80
C ASN A 181 18.08 -0.38 -3.74
N VAL A 182 17.31 0.43 -4.49
CA VAL A 182 16.28 -0.10 -5.38
C VAL A 182 16.89 -0.73 -6.62
N GLU A 183 16.54 -1.98 -6.86
CA GLU A 183 17.00 -2.74 -8.02
C GLU A 183 15.94 -2.85 -9.13
N ASN A 184 14.66 -2.70 -8.80
CA ASN A 184 13.56 -2.83 -9.73
C ASN A 184 12.55 -1.68 -9.59
N MET A 185 12.40 -0.90 -10.66
CA MET A 185 11.43 0.19 -10.83
C MET A 185 10.56 0.00 -12.09
N ASP A 186 10.45 -1.25 -12.63
CA ASP A 186 9.58 -1.51 -13.79
C ASP A 186 8.17 -1.01 -13.49
N LEU A 187 7.53 -0.29 -14.44
CA LEU A 187 6.15 0.15 -14.40
C LEU A 187 5.81 1.03 -13.17
N MET A 188 6.82 1.62 -12.48
CA MET A 188 6.61 2.33 -11.21
C MET A 188 5.62 3.48 -11.34
N PHE A 189 5.65 4.23 -12.43
CA PHE A 189 4.74 5.35 -12.73
C PHE A 189 3.92 5.13 -14.00
N LEU A 190 3.78 3.88 -14.45
CA LEU A 190 2.93 3.59 -15.62
C LEU A 190 1.55 4.22 -15.45
N ASN A 191 1.07 4.97 -16.47
CA ASN A 191 -0.22 5.68 -16.43
C ASN A 191 -0.37 6.74 -15.30
N CYS A 192 0.71 7.23 -14.67
CA CYS A 192 0.63 8.37 -13.77
C CYS A 192 0.50 9.67 -14.58
N HIS A 193 -0.73 9.99 -15.01
CA HIS A 193 -0.97 11.05 -15.98
C HIS A 193 -0.59 12.44 -15.47
N GLU A 194 -0.75 12.69 -14.18
CA GLU A 194 -0.50 13.99 -13.55
C GLU A 194 0.92 14.13 -13.00
N PHE A 195 1.70 13.03 -12.90
CA PHE A 195 3.01 13.03 -12.27
C PHE A 195 4.00 13.90 -13.05
N ASN A 196 4.54 14.93 -12.38
CA ASN A 196 5.56 15.84 -12.93
C ASN A 196 6.45 16.43 -11.82
N GLN A 197 6.86 15.62 -10.84
CA GLN A 197 7.75 16.06 -9.76
C GLN A 197 9.21 15.78 -10.10
N PRO A 198 10.15 16.63 -9.64
CA PRO A 198 11.58 16.39 -9.79
C PRO A 198 12.01 15.04 -9.23
N LEU A 199 12.98 14.41 -9.89
CA LEU A 199 13.62 13.15 -9.47
C LEU A 199 15.15 13.20 -9.66
N ASP A 200 15.71 14.38 -9.88
CA ASP A 200 17.14 14.61 -10.16
C ASP A 200 18.07 14.22 -9.02
N LYS A 201 17.58 14.20 -7.76
CA LYS A 201 18.36 13.74 -6.60
C LYS A 201 18.32 12.21 -6.38
N CYS A 202 17.46 11.50 -7.10
CA CYS A 202 17.31 10.06 -6.94
C CYS A 202 18.54 9.31 -7.46
N ASN A 203 19.23 8.60 -6.56
CA ASN A 203 20.34 7.74 -6.96
C ASN A 203 19.81 6.37 -7.43
N VAL A 204 19.79 6.16 -8.75
CA VAL A 204 19.30 4.94 -9.39
C VAL A 204 20.42 3.98 -9.85
N SER A 205 21.67 4.23 -9.44
CA SER A 205 22.85 3.50 -9.92
C SER A 205 22.81 1.98 -9.66
N LYS A 206 22.02 1.49 -8.69
CA LYS A 206 21.81 0.04 -8.49
C LYS A 206 20.64 -0.54 -9.26
N CYS A 207 19.86 0.31 -9.94
CA CYS A 207 18.67 -0.14 -10.63
C CYS A 207 19.07 -1.02 -11.84
N LYS A 208 18.38 -2.14 -11.98
CA LYS A 208 18.58 -3.11 -13.07
C LYS A 208 17.42 -3.11 -14.05
N ARG A 209 16.27 -2.58 -13.64
CA ARG A 209 15.00 -2.65 -14.36
C ARG A 209 14.23 -1.34 -14.23
N THR A 210 13.92 -0.73 -15.38
CA THR A 210 13.13 0.50 -15.52
C THR A 210 12.14 0.41 -16.68
N GLY A 211 11.81 -0.81 -17.13
CA GLY A 211 10.90 -1.04 -18.25
C GLY A 211 9.55 -0.37 -17.99
N GLU A 212 9.04 0.37 -18.97
CA GLU A 212 7.76 1.08 -18.92
C GLU A 212 7.59 2.05 -17.71
N MET A 213 8.70 2.44 -17.04
CA MET A 213 8.65 3.19 -15.77
C MET A 213 7.82 4.48 -15.86
N PHE A 214 7.95 5.24 -16.95
CA PHE A 214 7.19 6.48 -17.18
C PHE A 214 6.25 6.38 -18.38
N ARG A 215 5.94 5.18 -18.82
CA ARG A 215 5.03 5.00 -19.95
C ARG A 215 3.69 5.65 -19.65
N ARG A 216 3.17 6.46 -20.57
CA ARG A 216 1.95 7.24 -20.48
C ARG A 216 1.91 8.27 -19.35
N CYS A 217 3.06 8.70 -18.84
CA CYS A 217 3.18 9.86 -17.97
C CYS A 217 3.01 11.14 -18.77
N LYS A 218 1.77 11.56 -19.01
CA LYS A 218 1.42 12.63 -19.96
C LYS A 218 1.94 14.01 -19.59
N LYS A 219 2.24 14.25 -18.30
CA LYS A 219 2.78 15.54 -17.83
C LYS A 219 4.25 15.49 -17.46
N PHE A 220 4.85 14.30 -17.32
CA PHE A 220 6.23 14.17 -16.86
C PHE A 220 7.21 14.78 -17.86
N ASN A 221 7.90 15.83 -17.42
CA ASN A 221 8.91 16.54 -18.22
C ASN A 221 10.00 17.12 -17.31
N GLN A 222 10.50 16.33 -16.36
CA GLN A 222 11.57 16.73 -15.44
C GLN A 222 12.92 16.23 -15.95
N ASP A 223 13.97 17.00 -15.68
CA ASP A 223 15.32 16.64 -16.07
C ASP A 223 15.88 15.54 -15.19
N ILE A 224 16.12 14.37 -15.79
CA ILE A 224 16.75 13.20 -15.19
C ILE A 224 17.96 12.74 -16.02
N SER A 225 18.53 13.63 -16.81
CA SER A 225 19.71 13.36 -17.66
C SER A 225 20.94 12.95 -16.83
N ASN A 226 20.96 13.31 -15.54
CA ASN A 226 22.01 12.96 -14.59
C ASN A 226 21.90 11.54 -14.00
N TRP A 227 20.84 10.81 -14.30
CA TRP A 227 20.69 9.44 -13.78
C TRP A 227 21.75 8.50 -14.32
N ASP A 228 22.49 7.84 -13.44
CA ASP A 228 23.37 6.72 -13.80
C ASP A 228 22.56 5.46 -14.01
N ILE A 229 22.32 5.12 -15.27
CA ILE A 229 21.58 3.93 -15.70
C ILE A 229 22.49 2.83 -16.28
N SER A 230 23.79 2.90 -16.03
CA SER A 230 24.79 1.96 -16.57
C SER A 230 24.51 0.49 -16.18
N ASN A 231 23.84 0.26 -15.06
CA ASN A 231 23.45 -1.07 -14.60
C ASN A 231 22.07 -1.53 -15.10
N VAL A 232 21.31 -0.65 -15.78
CA VAL A 232 19.96 -0.98 -16.25
C VAL A 232 20.03 -1.92 -17.47
N LYS A 233 19.46 -3.12 -17.30
CA LYS A 233 19.39 -4.17 -18.34
C LYS A 233 18.05 -4.21 -19.06
N TYR A 234 16.98 -3.81 -18.38
CA TYR A 234 15.61 -3.86 -18.88
C TYR A 234 15.02 -2.45 -18.79
N LYS A 235 14.86 -1.79 -19.96
CA LYS A 235 14.44 -0.39 -20.09
C LYS A 235 13.44 -0.15 -21.21
N ASP A 236 12.90 -1.24 -21.79
CA ASP A 236 12.00 -1.18 -22.93
C ASP A 236 10.79 -0.31 -22.61
N TYR A 237 10.40 0.55 -23.54
CA TYR A 237 9.25 1.44 -23.44
C TYR A 237 9.25 2.40 -22.23
N MET A 238 10.43 2.67 -21.61
CA MET A 238 10.52 3.49 -20.38
C MET A 238 9.80 4.83 -20.52
N PHE A 239 9.84 5.46 -21.69
CA PHE A 239 9.23 6.77 -21.97
C PHE A 239 8.19 6.72 -23.09
N ASP A 240 7.62 5.56 -23.39
CA ASP A 240 6.59 5.42 -24.42
C ASP A 240 5.35 6.24 -24.04
N GLU A 241 4.82 7.05 -24.96
CA GLU A 241 3.70 7.98 -24.70
C GLU A 241 3.95 8.96 -23.51
N CYS A 242 5.22 9.27 -23.16
CA CYS A 242 5.61 10.21 -22.12
C CYS A 242 5.97 11.58 -22.73
N SER A 243 5.72 12.67 -22.00
CA SER A 243 5.98 14.05 -22.48
C SER A 243 7.41 14.55 -22.22
N ILE A 244 8.32 13.71 -21.71
CA ILE A 244 9.70 14.09 -21.41
C ILE A 244 10.45 14.48 -22.68
N LYS A 245 11.19 15.60 -22.66
CA LYS A 245 12.06 16.03 -23.73
C LYS A 245 13.28 15.12 -23.88
N GLU A 246 13.82 14.99 -25.09
CA GLU A 246 15.01 14.16 -25.34
C GLU A 246 16.22 14.59 -24.50
N GLU A 247 16.45 15.91 -24.37
CA GLU A 247 17.56 16.45 -23.57
C GLU A 247 17.48 16.17 -22.07
N TYR A 248 16.29 15.79 -21.56
CA TYR A 248 16.04 15.48 -20.14
C TYR A 248 16.13 13.98 -19.83
N LYS A 249 16.24 13.14 -20.85
CA LYS A 249 16.41 11.70 -20.68
C LYS A 249 17.84 11.35 -20.26
N PRO A 250 18.03 10.28 -19.47
CA PRO A 250 19.37 9.75 -19.21
C PRO A 250 19.99 9.20 -20.49
N ASN A 251 21.32 9.17 -20.55
CA ASN A 251 22.06 8.57 -21.67
C ASN A 251 21.94 7.05 -21.64
N PHE A 252 21.41 6.44 -22.71
CA PHE A 252 21.22 5.00 -22.88
C PHE A 252 22.39 4.33 -23.59
#